data_b3f22f1f4909d86cd228bc84ea5e02c8
#
_entry.id   b3f22f1f4909d86cd228bc84ea5e02c8
#
_cell.length_a   1.000
_cell.length_b   1.000
_cell.length_c   1.000
_cell.angle_alpha   90.00
_cell.angle_beta   90.00
_cell.angle_gamma   90.00
#
_symmetry.space_group_name_H-M   'P 1'
#
loop_
_entity.id
_entity.type
_entity.pdbx_description
1 polymer ?
#
loop_
_entity_poly.entity_id
_entity_poly.type
_entity_poly.pdbx_seq_one_letter_code
_entity_poly.pdbx_strand_id
1 'polypeptide(L)'
;DSALRNTTTQSSYWWLRTPGIYTYDAMYVHYTGSLRYDGMAVANVIGGVRPAMWVNKNVVEVVPESNRVITEDPIEQFVTRLYQVCLNREPDDAGLNDWVNRLSSGQASGVEVSYGFVFSQEFQNYNYCNTDYVKQLYRAFMGREYDQGGLDDWVGRLETGTTREEVFNGFSQSEEFNNLCTQYGITRGDGIAVPQYGTVPRGACTVCGATDGVTAFVTRLY
;
A
#
# COMPACT_ATOMS: atom_id res chain seq x y z
N ASP A 1 -31.51 -0.87 4.37
CA ASP A 1 -31.23 -1.71 3.18
C ASP A 1 -31.65 -1.11 1.84
N SER A 2 -32.46 -0.07 1.83
CA SER A 2 -32.87 0.63 0.60
C SER A 2 -31.82 1.64 0.11
N ALA A 3 -30.90 2.07 0.96
CA ALA A 3 -29.87 3.05 0.61
C ALA A 3 -28.75 2.51 -0.31
N LEU A 4 -28.66 1.17 -0.48
CA LEU A 4 -27.67 0.53 -1.35
C LEU A 4 -28.25 0.10 -2.71
N ARG A 5 -29.48 0.51 -3.02
CA ARG A 5 -30.02 0.28 -4.36
C ARG A 5 -29.48 1.34 -5.29
N ASN A 6 -28.76 0.88 -6.31
CA ASN A 6 -28.32 1.71 -7.41
C ASN A 6 -29.51 2.51 -7.94
N THR A 7 -29.38 3.82 -8.05
CA THR A 7 -30.40 4.73 -8.58
C THR A 7 -30.65 4.59 -10.08
N THR A 8 -29.90 3.73 -10.76
CA THR A 8 -30.21 3.32 -12.15
C THR A 8 -31.27 2.24 -12.13
N THR A 9 -32.29 2.39 -12.91
CA THR A 9 -33.48 1.54 -13.03
C THR A 9 -33.23 0.11 -13.52
N GLN A 10 -32.00 -0.34 -13.64
CA GLN A 10 -31.62 -1.71 -13.94
C GLN A 10 -31.22 -2.46 -12.66
N SER A 11 -32.07 -3.37 -12.27
CA SER A 11 -31.79 -4.37 -11.25
C SER A 11 -30.62 -5.25 -11.69
N SER A 12 -29.58 -5.34 -10.87
CA SER A 12 -28.36 -6.09 -11.17
C SER A 12 -28.24 -7.30 -10.26
N TYR A 13 -27.65 -8.34 -10.78
CA TYR A 13 -27.20 -9.51 -10.01
C TYR A 13 -25.79 -9.18 -9.45
N TRP A 14 -25.42 -9.77 -8.30
CA TRP A 14 -24.03 -9.66 -7.81
C TRP A 14 -23.53 -10.99 -7.24
N TRP A 15 -22.29 -11.26 -7.56
CA TRP A 15 -21.58 -12.47 -7.21
C TRP A 15 -21.24 -12.54 -5.73
N LEU A 16 -21.29 -13.75 -5.18
CA LEU A 16 -20.77 -14.09 -3.87
C LEU A 16 -19.44 -14.83 -4.02
N ARG A 17 -18.67 -14.91 -2.93
CA ARG A 17 -17.42 -15.70 -2.90
C ARG A 17 -17.66 -17.20 -2.88
N THR A 18 -18.86 -17.63 -2.55
CA THR A 18 -19.23 -19.04 -2.42
C THR A 18 -19.39 -19.64 -3.79
N PRO A 19 -18.73 -20.79 -4.09
CA PRO A 19 -18.94 -21.52 -5.34
C PRO A 19 -20.41 -21.92 -5.52
N GLY A 20 -20.87 -21.95 -6.77
CA GLY A 20 -22.13 -22.55 -7.15
C GLY A 20 -22.05 -24.08 -7.23
N ILE A 21 -23.01 -24.70 -7.89
CA ILE A 21 -23.07 -26.16 -8.03
C ILE A 21 -21.94 -26.66 -8.94
N TYR A 22 -21.55 -25.90 -9.94
CA TYR A 22 -20.49 -26.26 -10.88
C TYR A 22 -19.21 -25.44 -10.63
N THR A 23 -18.06 -25.96 -11.03
CA THR A 23 -16.74 -25.35 -10.82
C THR A 23 -16.55 -23.98 -11.49
N TYR A 24 -17.37 -23.67 -12.48
CA TYR A 24 -17.39 -22.39 -13.20
C TYR A 24 -18.52 -21.46 -12.75
N ASP A 25 -19.30 -21.84 -11.74
CA ASP A 25 -20.38 -21.04 -11.18
C ASP A 25 -20.00 -20.42 -9.83
N ALA A 26 -20.55 -19.25 -9.55
CA ALA A 26 -20.58 -18.68 -8.22
C ALA A 26 -22.03 -18.44 -7.78
N MET A 27 -22.29 -18.60 -6.51
CA MET A 27 -23.57 -18.17 -5.91
C MET A 27 -23.75 -16.68 -6.14
N TYR A 28 -24.98 -16.24 -6.22
CA TYR A 28 -25.26 -14.83 -6.45
C TYR A 28 -26.52 -14.37 -5.72
N VAL A 29 -26.60 -13.07 -5.54
CA VAL A 29 -27.84 -12.43 -5.09
C VAL A 29 -28.59 -11.94 -6.30
N HIS A 30 -29.82 -12.42 -6.41
CA HIS A 30 -30.74 -12.03 -7.48
C HIS A 30 -31.15 -10.56 -7.29
N TYR A 31 -31.55 -9.87 -8.36
CA TYR A 31 -31.99 -8.48 -8.31
C TYR A 31 -33.18 -8.24 -7.35
N THR A 32 -33.94 -9.29 -7.02
CA THR A 32 -35.02 -9.23 -6.03
C THR A 32 -34.51 -9.28 -4.58
N GLY A 33 -33.19 -9.44 -4.36
CA GLY A 33 -32.58 -9.61 -3.04
C GLY A 33 -32.52 -11.04 -2.54
N SER A 34 -33.03 -12.03 -3.29
CA SER A 34 -32.97 -13.45 -2.90
C SER A 34 -31.61 -14.07 -3.21
N LEU A 35 -31.12 -14.91 -2.28
CA LEU A 35 -29.94 -15.75 -2.50
C LEU A 35 -30.24 -16.88 -3.46
N ARG A 36 -29.35 -17.11 -4.40
CA ARG A 36 -29.38 -18.22 -5.34
C ARG A 36 -28.20 -19.15 -5.12
N TYR A 37 -28.49 -20.35 -4.70
CA TYR A 37 -27.52 -21.39 -4.35
C TYR A 37 -27.14 -22.26 -5.55
N ASP A 38 -27.96 -22.26 -6.60
CA ASP A 38 -27.73 -22.96 -7.87
C ASP A 38 -26.53 -22.38 -8.63
N GLY A 39 -26.20 -21.14 -8.38
CA GLY A 39 -25.08 -20.48 -9.03
C GLY A 39 -25.43 -19.94 -10.40
N MET A 40 -24.53 -19.12 -10.93
CA MET A 40 -24.53 -18.61 -12.30
C MET A 40 -23.09 -18.61 -12.80
N ALA A 41 -22.88 -18.87 -14.09
CA ALA A 41 -21.55 -18.89 -14.69
C ALA A 41 -20.83 -17.53 -14.49
N VAL A 42 -19.63 -17.57 -13.92
CA VAL A 42 -18.86 -16.35 -13.61
C VAL A 42 -18.48 -15.54 -14.84
N ALA A 43 -18.52 -16.14 -16.02
CA ALA A 43 -18.35 -15.46 -17.30
C ALA A 43 -19.58 -14.65 -17.75
N ASN A 44 -20.69 -14.68 -17.00
CA ASN A 44 -21.89 -13.94 -17.37
C ASN A 44 -21.70 -12.45 -17.11
N VAL A 45 -21.79 -11.66 -18.16
CA VAL A 45 -21.53 -10.20 -18.13
C VAL A 45 -22.58 -9.35 -17.37
N ILE A 46 -23.70 -9.96 -16.98
CA ILE A 46 -24.76 -9.25 -16.23
C ILE A 46 -24.56 -9.30 -14.71
N GLY A 47 -23.59 -10.08 -14.22
CA GLY A 47 -23.23 -10.15 -12.80
C GLY A 47 -22.26 -9.04 -12.41
N GLY A 48 -22.59 -8.30 -11.35
CA GLY A 48 -21.69 -7.32 -10.75
C GLY A 48 -20.90 -7.87 -9.57
N VAL A 49 -19.74 -7.32 -9.29
CA VAL A 49 -19.00 -7.57 -8.05
C VAL A 49 -19.31 -6.48 -7.05
N ARG A 50 -19.78 -6.86 -5.87
CA ARG A 50 -19.87 -5.93 -4.73
C ARG A 50 -18.73 -6.21 -3.77
N PRO A 51 -17.85 -5.26 -3.52
CA PRO A 51 -16.87 -5.39 -2.47
C PRO A 51 -17.58 -5.52 -1.12
N ALA A 52 -17.19 -6.49 -0.31
CA ALA A 52 -17.66 -6.67 1.05
C ALA A 52 -16.49 -6.41 2.01
N MET A 53 -16.73 -5.60 3.03
CA MET A 53 -15.79 -5.37 4.10
C MET A 53 -16.42 -5.76 5.45
N TRP A 54 -15.58 -6.16 6.38
CA TRP A 54 -16.00 -6.33 7.75
C TRP A 54 -16.08 -4.95 8.42
N VAL A 55 -17.26 -4.57 8.88
CA VAL A 55 -17.48 -3.30 9.59
C VAL A 55 -17.85 -3.63 11.02
N ASN A 56 -17.16 -3.04 11.98
CA ASN A 56 -17.56 -3.12 13.38
C ASN A 56 -18.80 -2.27 13.59
N LYS A 57 -19.97 -2.91 13.75
CA LYS A 57 -21.28 -2.24 13.89
C LYS A 57 -21.36 -1.29 15.09
N ASN A 58 -20.48 -1.43 16.06
CA ASN A 58 -20.47 -0.58 17.25
C ASN A 58 -19.71 0.75 17.03
N VAL A 59 -19.06 0.92 15.89
CA VAL A 59 -18.25 2.09 15.53
C VAL A 59 -18.84 2.82 14.31
N VAL A 60 -19.88 2.26 13.67
CA VAL A 60 -20.50 2.89 12.50
C VAL A 60 -21.58 3.85 12.96
N GLU A 61 -21.21 5.12 13.07
CA GLU A 61 -22.20 6.19 12.99
C GLU A 61 -22.60 6.33 11.51
N VAL A 62 -23.85 6.01 11.17
CA VAL A 62 -24.36 6.22 9.82
C VAL A 62 -24.59 7.71 9.63
N VAL A 63 -23.57 8.41 9.17
CA VAL A 63 -23.72 9.80 8.72
C VAL A 63 -24.43 9.76 7.36
N PRO A 64 -25.57 10.48 7.20
CA PRO A 64 -26.24 10.55 5.90
C PRO A 64 -25.29 11.04 4.82
N GLU A 65 -25.30 10.39 3.66
CA GLU A 65 -24.40 10.65 2.52
C GLU A 65 -24.42 12.13 2.05
N SER A 66 -25.51 12.85 2.32
CA SER A 66 -25.67 14.28 1.98
C SER A 66 -24.80 15.24 2.81
N ASN A 67 -24.21 14.79 3.92
CA ASN A 67 -23.38 15.64 4.80
C ASN A 67 -21.91 15.16 4.88
N ARG A 68 -21.52 14.15 4.10
CA ARG A 68 -20.17 13.70 4.02
C ARG A 68 -19.41 14.57 3.00
N VAL A 69 -19.09 15.78 3.38
CA VAL A 69 -17.93 16.47 2.80
C VAL A 69 -16.73 15.71 3.36
N ILE A 70 -16.33 14.64 2.67
CA ILE A 70 -15.02 14.05 2.89
C ILE A 70 -14.03 15.05 2.27
N THR A 71 -13.73 16.10 2.98
CA THR A 71 -12.49 16.83 2.79
C THR A 71 -11.43 16.00 3.50
N GLU A 72 -11.08 14.87 2.91
CA GLU A 72 -9.88 14.18 3.33
C GLU A 72 -8.74 15.15 3.04
N ASP A 73 -8.11 15.64 4.10
CA ASP A 73 -6.93 16.48 3.98
C ASP A 73 -5.90 15.73 3.12
N PRO A 74 -5.45 16.27 1.98
CA PRO A 74 -4.48 15.59 1.15
C PRO A 74 -3.22 15.17 1.92
N ILE A 75 -2.80 15.95 2.93
CA ILE A 75 -1.66 15.62 3.78
C ILE A 75 -1.96 14.37 4.64
N GLU A 76 -3.17 14.29 5.19
CA GLU A 76 -3.62 13.10 5.93
C GLU A 76 -3.64 11.85 5.05
N GLN A 77 -4.10 11.96 3.81
CA GLN A 77 -4.06 10.87 2.83
C GLN A 77 -2.63 10.41 2.53
N PHE A 78 -1.68 11.35 2.38
CA PHE A 78 -0.28 11.01 2.16
C PHE A 78 0.29 10.21 3.34
N VAL A 79 0.06 10.66 4.56
CA VAL A 79 0.55 9.97 5.77
C VAL A 79 -0.11 8.61 5.92
N THR A 80 -1.43 8.53 5.77
CA THR A 80 -2.20 7.27 5.84
C THR A 80 -1.67 6.25 4.83
N ARG A 81 -1.39 6.70 3.60
CA ARG A 81 -0.78 5.87 2.57
C ARG A 81 0.58 5.31 2.97
N LEU A 82 1.43 6.08 3.64
CA LEU A 82 2.71 5.57 4.13
C LEU A 82 2.53 4.52 5.22
N TYR A 83 1.57 4.68 6.14
CA TYR A 83 1.22 3.65 7.11
C TYR A 83 0.77 2.35 6.43
N GLN A 84 -0.12 2.45 5.45
CA GLN A 84 -0.65 1.29 4.73
C GLN A 84 0.40 0.59 3.88
N VAL A 85 1.20 1.35 3.11
CA VAL A 85 2.19 0.79 2.19
C VAL A 85 3.44 0.30 2.91
N CYS A 86 4.01 1.11 3.82
CA CYS A 86 5.26 0.77 4.46
C CYS A 86 5.07 -0.15 5.67
N LEU A 87 4.01 0.06 6.47
CA LEU A 87 3.80 -0.62 7.73
C LEU A 87 2.61 -1.60 7.72
N ASN A 88 1.93 -1.73 6.57
CA ASN A 88 0.80 -2.66 6.36
C ASN A 88 -0.27 -2.57 7.47
N ARG A 89 -0.54 -1.37 7.95
CA ARG A 89 -1.54 -1.08 8.98
C ARG A 89 -2.15 0.30 8.81
N GLU A 90 -3.28 0.52 9.46
CA GLU A 90 -3.86 1.86 9.60
C GLU A 90 -3.05 2.69 10.59
N PRO A 91 -3.02 4.03 10.41
CA PRO A 91 -2.42 4.92 11.39
C PRO A 91 -3.17 4.87 12.72
N ASP A 92 -2.45 5.10 13.81
CA ASP A 92 -3.05 5.51 15.05
C ASP A 92 -3.22 7.03 15.07
N ASP A 93 -4.21 7.53 15.83
CA ASP A 93 -4.60 8.94 15.84
C ASP A 93 -3.43 9.86 16.24
N ALA A 94 -2.59 9.44 17.19
CA ALA A 94 -1.48 10.24 17.69
C ALA A 94 -0.37 10.37 16.64
N GLY A 95 0.01 9.25 16.00
CA GLY A 95 1.02 9.23 14.96
C GLY A 95 0.58 9.96 13.70
N LEU A 96 -0.69 9.78 13.29
CA LEU A 96 -1.27 10.50 12.16
C LEU A 96 -1.21 12.02 12.39
N ASN A 97 -1.74 12.47 13.52
CA ASN A 97 -1.78 13.90 13.85
C ASN A 97 -0.35 14.51 13.95
N ASP A 98 0.63 13.79 14.49
CA ASP A 98 2.01 14.30 14.58
C ASP A 98 2.61 14.53 13.19
N TRP A 99 2.50 13.53 12.29
CA TRP A 99 3.03 13.64 10.93
C TRP A 99 2.30 14.69 10.09
N VAL A 100 0.98 14.74 10.18
CA VAL A 100 0.17 15.76 9.49
C VAL A 100 0.55 17.17 9.95
N ASN A 101 0.69 17.39 11.25
CA ASN A 101 1.10 18.70 11.80
C ASN A 101 2.50 19.10 11.34
N ARG A 102 3.46 18.18 11.29
CA ARG A 102 4.82 18.47 10.80
C ARG A 102 4.86 18.82 9.33
N LEU A 103 4.10 18.11 8.50
CA LEU A 103 4.01 18.42 7.07
C LEU A 103 3.29 19.74 6.81
N SER A 104 2.13 19.97 7.42
CA SER A 104 1.33 21.18 7.23
C SER A 104 2.01 22.45 7.75
N SER A 105 2.79 22.33 8.82
CA SER A 105 3.60 23.45 9.36
C SER A 105 4.92 23.67 8.62
N GLY A 106 5.29 22.79 7.68
CA GLY A 106 6.60 22.85 7.02
C GLY A 106 7.79 22.45 7.91
N GLN A 107 7.53 21.84 9.07
CA GLN A 107 8.58 21.31 9.97
C GLN A 107 9.20 20.02 9.44
N ALA A 108 8.51 19.32 8.55
CA ALA A 108 9.02 18.16 7.84
C ALA A 108 8.62 18.21 6.38
N SER A 109 9.45 17.67 5.52
CA SER A 109 9.21 17.46 4.10
C SER A 109 8.69 16.05 3.82
N GLY A 110 8.17 15.82 2.60
CA GLY A 110 7.76 14.49 2.16
C GLY A 110 8.89 13.46 2.24
N VAL A 111 10.13 13.86 1.95
CA VAL A 111 11.33 13.00 2.06
C VAL A 111 11.59 12.63 3.52
N GLU A 112 11.58 13.60 4.44
CA GLU A 112 11.87 13.34 5.86
C GLU A 112 10.81 12.44 6.50
N VAL A 113 9.53 12.67 6.20
CA VAL A 113 8.47 11.80 6.69
C VAL A 113 8.62 10.39 6.10
N SER A 114 8.80 10.25 4.79
CA SER A 114 8.99 8.96 4.15
C SER A 114 10.22 8.20 4.68
N TYR A 115 11.29 8.93 4.99
CA TYR A 115 12.46 8.36 5.65
C TYR A 115 12.12 7.80 7.03
N GLY A 116 11.35 8.54 7.81
CA GLY A 116 10.87 8.10 9.12
C GLY A 116 10.09 6.78 9.06
N PHE A 117 9.35 6.53 7.98
CA PHE A 117 8.64 5.28 7.76
C PHE A 117 9.55 4.14 7.28
N VAL A 118 10.31 4.36 6.20
CA VAL A 118 11.13 3.32 5.55
C VAL A 118 12.30 2.85 6.43
N PHE A 119 12.81 3.74 7.28
CA PHE A 119 13.89 3.41 8.22
C PHE A 119 13.41 3.28 9.67
N SER A 120 12.10 3.22 9.91
CA SER A 120 11.54 2.90 11.22
C SER A 120 11.92 1.49 11.67
N GLN A 121 11.96 1.26 12.99
CA GLN A 121 12.16 -0.09 13.52
C GLN A 121 11.07 -1.06 13.06
N GLU A 122 9.82 -0.57 12.92
CA GLU A 122 8.68 -1.36 12.46
C GLU A 122 8.90 -1.86 11.03
N PHE A 123 9.30 -0.99 10.10
CA PHE A 123 9.63 -1.38 8.73
C PHE A 123 10.85 -2.32 8.68
N GLN A 124 11.87 -2.05 9.48
CA GLN A 124 13.07 -2.90 9.55
C GLN A 124 12.77 -4.31 10.06
N ASN A 125 11.78 -4.48 10.92
CA ASN A 125 11.35 -5.79 11.44
C ASN A 125 10.77 -6.71 10.35
N TYR A 126 10.28 -6.16 9.21
CA TYR A 126 9.90 -6.99 8.06
C TYR A 126 11.10 -7.68 7.40
N ASN A 127 12.30 -7.17 7.63
CA ASN A 127 13.54 -7.75 7.09
C ASN A 127 13.47 -8.06 5.58
N TYR A 128 12.90 -7.12 4.81
CA TYR A 128 12.75 -7.29 3.36
C TYR A 128 14.10 -7.59 2.68
N CYS A 129 14.13 -8.57 1.76
CA CYS A 129 15.24 -8.74 0.84
C CYS A 129 15.33 -7.53 -0.12
N ASN A 130 16.42 -7.43 -0.89
CA ASN A 130 16.60 -6.29 -1.81
C ASN A 130 15.45 -6.14 -2.79
N THR A 131 14.97 -7.26 -3.35
CA THR A 131 13.84 -7.27 -4.29
C THR A 131 12.56 -6.72 -3.66
N ASP A 132 12.18 -7.21 -2.47
CA ASP A 132 10.95 -6.75 -1.83
C ASP A 132 11.08 -5.34 -1.27
N TYR A 133 12.27 -4.94 -0.82
CA TYR A 133 12.56 -3.55 -0.46
C TYR A 133 12.31 -2.59 -1.62
N VAL A 134 12.86 -2.87 -2.81
CA VAL A 134 12.67 -2.04 -4.00
C VAL A 134 11.19 -1.99 -4.41
N LYS A 135 10.47 -3.12 -4.36
CA LYS A 135 9.02 -3.15 -4.63
C LYS A 135 8.24 -2.23 -3.68
N GLN A 136 8.60 -2.21 -2.39
CA GLN A 136 7.97 -1.29 -1.44
C GLN A 136 8.25 0.17 -1.78
N LEU A 137 9.47 0.50 -2.22
CA LEU A 137 9.78 1.86 -2.65
C LEU A 137 8.97 2.29 -3.89
N TYR A 138 8.79 1.42 -4.89
CA TYR A 138 7.90 1.72 -6.03
C TYR A 138 6.49 2.06 -5.57
N ARG A 139 5.92 1.25 -4.68
CA ARG A 139 4.59 1.50 -4.14
C ARG A 139 4.52 2.77 -3.30
N ALA A 140 5.52 3.00 -2.45
CA ALA A 140 5.54 4.16 -1.56
C ALA A 140 5.77 5.48 -2.30
N PHE A 141 6.74 5.55 -3.21
CA PHE A 141 7.20 6.80 -3.81
C PHE A 141 6.60 7.09 -5.19
N MET A 142 6.18 6.06 -5.93
CA MET A 142 5.68 6.22 -7.30
C MET A 142 4.18 5.90 -7.42
N GLY A 143 3.57 5.31 -6.37
CA GLY A 143 2.14 4.97 -6.37
C GLY A 143 1.74 3.90 -7.39
N ARG A 144 2.69 3.14 -7.88
CA ARG A 144 2.51 2.10 -8.89
C ARG A 144 3.33 0.86 -8.60
N GLU A 145 3.02 -0.22 -9.27
CA GLU A 145 3.89 -1.38 -9.28
C GLU A 145 5.15 -1.10 -10.10
N TYR A 146 6.18 -1.87 -9.85
CA TYR A 146 7.46 -1.79 -10.55
C TYR A 146 7.33 -2.23 -12.02
N ASP A 147 8.18 -1.72 -12.88
CA ASP A 147 8.52 -2.36 -14.14
C ASP A 147 9.75 -3.26 -13.94
N GLN A 148 9.84 -4.35 -14.70
CA GLN A 148 10.88 -5.37 -14.49
C GLN A 148 12.29 -4.80 -14.68
N GLY A 149 12.49 -3.93 -15.67
CA GLY A 149 13.80 -3.35 -15.96
C GLY A 149 14.29 -2.45 -14.81
N GLY A 150 13.42 -1.61 -14.27
CA GLY A 150 13.72 -0.76 -13.12
C GLY A 150 13.97 -1.56 -11.85
N LEU A 151 13.18 -2.62 -11.63
CA LEU A 151 13.41 -3.52 -10.48
C LEU A 151 14.80 -4.16 -10.57
N ASP A 152 15.17 -4.73 -11.73
CA ASP A 152 16.43 -5.42 -11.95
C ASP A 152 17.63 -4.46 -11.78
N ASP A 153 17.52 -3.22 -12.26
CA ASP A 153 18.56 -2.19 -12.10
C ASP A 153 18.77 -1.83 -10.63
N TRP A 154 17.71 -1.52 -9.88
CA TRP A 154 17.81 -1.15 -8.48
C TRP A 154 18.30 -2.30 -7.59
N VAL A 155 17.82 -3.53 -7.83
CA VAL A 155 18.28 -4.72 -7.11
C VAL A 155 19.76 -4.97 -7.43
N GLY A 156 20.17 -4.90 -8.71
CA GLY A 156 21.55 -5.06 -9.10
C GLY A 156 22.50 -4.04 -8.45
N ARG A 157 22.06 -2.79 -8.28
CA ARG A 157 22.84 -1.77 -7.54
C ARG A 157 23.00 -2.14 -6.07
N LEU A 158 21.95 -2.59 -5.39
CA LEU A 158 22.01 -3.06 -4.01
C LEU A 158 22.94 -4.27 -3.84
N GLU A 159 22.95 -5.19 -4.81
CA GLU A 159 23.82 -6.37 -4.80
C GLU A 159 25.29 -6.02 -5.05
N THR A 160 25.57 -4.91 -5.75
CA THR A 160 26.93 -4.42 -6.05
C THR A 160 27.45 -3.41 -5.02
N GLY A 161 26.71 -3.16 -3.95
CA GLY A 161 27.18 -2.38 -2.79
C GLY A 161 26.57 -1.00 -2.62
N THR A 162 25.62 -0.58 -3.47
CA THR A 162 24.81 0.62 -3.23
C THR A 162 24.00 0.40 -1.96
N THR A 163 23.96 1.39 -1.06
CA THR A 163 23.22 1.29 0.19
C THR A 163 21.72 1.48 -0.01
N ARG A 164 20.91 1.06 0.97
CA ARG A 164 19.46 1.30 0.93
C ARG A 164 19.10 2.77 1.02
N GLU A 165 19.90 3.55 1.72
CA GLU A 165 19.77 5.00 1.81
C GLU A 165 20.04 5.69 0.47
N GLU A 166 21.04 5.22 -0.29
CA GLU A 166 21.30 5.72 -1.64
C GLU A 166 20.16 5.37 -2.60
N VAL A 167 19.64 4.15 -2.53
CA VAL A 167 18.47 3.74 -3.32
C VAL A 167 17.24 4.56 -2.91
N PHE A 168 16.99 4.73 -1.61
CA PHE A 168 15.93 5.60 -1.10
C PHE A 168 16.04 7.02 -1.69
N ASN A 169 17.25 7.61 -1.70
CA ASN A 169 17.48 8.91 -2.31
C ASN A 169 17.17 8.92 -3.81
N GLY A 170 17.50 7.85 -4.53
CA GLY A 170 17.13 7.71 -5.93
C GLY A 170 15.61 7.79 -6.16
N PHE A 171 14.82 7.15 -5.31
CA PHE A 171 13.35 7.21 -5.35
C PHE A 171 12.81 8.56 -4.86
N SER A 172 13.27 9.03 -3.72
CA SER A 172 12.75 10.25 -3.08
C SER A 172 13.12 11.53 -3.84
N GLN A 173 14.17 11.51 -4.66
CA GLN A 173 14.55 12.63 -5.52
C GLN A 173 14.03 12.50 -6.96
N SER A 174 13.24 11.45 -7.27
CA SER A 174 12.62 11.28 -8.58
C SER A 174 11.57 12.36 -8.88
N GLU A 175 11.33 12.57 -10.16
CA GLU A 175 10.24 13.45 -10.63
C GLU A 175 8.87 12.88 -10.26
N GLU A 176 8.71 11.56 -10.29
CA GLU A 176 7.46 10.90 -9.90
C GLU A 176 7.10 11.18 -8.44
N PHE A 177 8.08 11.11 -7.52
CA PHE A 177 7.83 11.47 -6.13
C PHE A 177 7.57 12.97 -5.94
N ASN A 178 8.24 13.83 -6.68
CA ASN A 178 7.96 15.27 -6.67
C ASN A 178 6.52 15.56 -7.11
N ASN A 179 6.06 14.89 -8.14
CA ASN A 179 4.68 15.01 -8.63
C ASN A 179 3.68 14.50 -7.60
N LEU A 180 4.00 13.39 -6.92
CA LEU A 180 3.19 12.84 -5.84
C LEU A 180 3.09 13.85 -4.67
N CYS A 181 4.20 14.40 -4.22
CA CYS A 181 4.22 15.44 -3.18
C CYS A 181 3.38 16.67 -3.58
N THR A 182 3.50 17.11 -4.82
CA THR A 182 2.72 18.23 -5.36
C THR A 182 1.22 17.92 -5.34
N GLN A 183 0.82 16.70 -5.69
CA GLN A 183 -0.58 16.25 -5.65
C GLN A 183 -1.16 16.33 -4.24
N TYR A 184 -0.37 16.01 -3.22
CA TYR A 184 -0.77 16.08 -1.82
C TYR A 184 -0.54 17.46 -1.17
N GLY A 185 -0.06 18.45 -1.93
CA GLY A 185 0.17 19.81 -1.45
C GLY A 185 1.33 19.94 -0.44
N ILE A 186 2.30 19.02 -0.47
CA ILE A 186 3.45 19.00 0.44
C ILE A 186 4.76 19.31 -0.31
N THR A 187 5.72 19.86 0.42
CA THR A 187 7.09 20.07 -0.10
C THR A 187 7.83 18.73 -0.14
N ARG A 188 8.43 18.37 -1.28
CA ARG A 188 9.23 17.15 -1.39
C ARG A 188 10.39 17.13 -0.40
N GLY A 189 11.17 18.17 -0.35
CA GLY A 189 12.42 18.26 0.41
C GLY A 189 13.64 17.73 -0.35
N ASP A 190 14.81 17.86 0.28
CA ASP A 190 16.08 17.37 -0.23
C ASP A 190 16.31 15.89 0.14
N GLY A 191 17.27 15.24 -0.53
CA GLY A 191 17.71 13.89 -0.16
C GLY A 191 18.32 13.86 1.23
N ILE A 192 18.28 12.69 1.86
CA ILE A 192 18.90 12.48 3.16
C ILE A 192 20.42 12.28 3.04
N ALA A 193 21.14 12.65 4.10
CA ALA A 193 22.56 12.32 4.20
C ALA A 193 22.74 10.79 4.32
N VAL A 194 23.57 10.22 3.45
CA VAL A 194 23.87 8.78 3.46
C VAL A 194 24.98 8.52 4.49
N PRO A 195 24.72 7.64 5.49
CA PRO A 195 25.78 7.23 6.42
C PRO A 195 26.89 6.47 5.68
N GLN A 196 28.15 6.78 6.00
CA GLN A 196 29.31 6.11 5.37
C GLN A 196 29.60 4.69 5.94
N TYR A 197 28.64 4.08 6.61
CA TYR A 197 28.82 2.75 7.21
C TYR A 197 28.12 1.68 6.38
N GLY A 198 28.87 0.60 6.11
CA GLY A 198 28.40 -0.51 5.28
C GLY A 198 27.10 -1.15 5.78
N THR A 199 26.43 -1.78 4.85
CA THR A 199 25.16 -2.51 5.09
C THR A 199 25.33 -3.58 6.16
N VAL A 200 24.50 -3.51 7.20
CA VAL A 200 24.41 -4.60 8.21
C VAL A 200 23.85 -5.85 7.52
N PRO A 201 24.49 -7.03 7.66
CA PRO A 201 23.94 -8.29 7.15
C PRO A 201 22.54 -8.52 7.71
N ARG A 202 21.59 -8.84 6.86
CA ARG A 202 20.19 -9.09 7.25
C ARG A 202 19.92 -10.58 7.25
N GLY A 203 19.05 -11.05 8.13
CA GLY A 203 18.54 -12.42 8.12
C GLY A 203 17.65 -12.70 6.90
N ALA A 204 16.97 -13.85 6.90
CA ALA A 204 16.03 -14.19 5.84
C ALA A 204 14.87 -13.19 5.76
N CYS A 205 14.48 -12.82 4.55
CA CYS A 205 13.30 -11.98 4.30
C CYS A 205 12.03 -12.66 4.81
N THR A 206 11.23 -11.95 5.57
CA THR A 206 9.97 -12.48 6.14
C THR A 206 8.89 -12.72 5.08
N VAL A 207 9.04 -12.10 3.89
CA VAL A 207 8.06 -12.21 2.79
C VAL A 207 8.38 -13.36 1.85
N CYS A 208 9.61 -13.43 1.33
CA CYS A 208 10.00 -14.43 0.34
C CYS A 208 11.00 -15.47 0.84
N GLY A 209 11.50 -15.35 2.08
CA GLY A 209 12.50 -16.25 2.67
C GLY A 209 13.91 -16.11 2.09
N ALA A 210 14.12 -15.22 1.10
CA ALA A 210 15.43 -14.99 0.51
C ALA A 210 16.40 -14.33 1.50
N THR A 211 17.67 -14.65 1.40
CA THR A 211 18.76 -13.98 2.12
C THR A 211 19.51 -13.07 1.16
N ASP A 212 19.93 -11.90 1.62
CA ASP A 212 20.83 -11.06 0.85
C ASP A 212 22.13 -11.83 0.54
N GLY A 213 22.71 -11.58 -0.65
CA GLY A 213 23.89 -12.33 -1.11
C GLY A 213 25.07 -12.35 -0.12
N VAL A 214 25.22 -11.27 0.68
CA VAL A 214 26.23 -11.20 1.75
C VAL A 214 25.96 -12.22 2.85
N THR A 215 24.70 -12.38 3.27
CA THR A 215 24.29 -13.36 4.29
C THR A 215 24.49 -14.79 3.79
N ALA A 216 24.17 -15.06 2.51
CA ALA A 216 24.40 -16.36 1.88
C ALA A 216 25.90 -16.71 1.77
N PHE A 217 26.78 -15.72 1.60
CA PHE A 217 28.21 -15.93 1.58
C PHE A 217 28.76 -16.28 2.95
N VAL A 218 28.34 -15.55 4.00
CA VAL A 218 28.77 -15.81 5.39
C VAL A 218 28.30 -17.18 5.86
N THR A 219 27.05 -17.57 5.55
CA THR A 219 26.49 -18.89 5.93
C THR A 219 27.23 -20.06 5.24
N ARG A 220 27.90 -19.83 4.11
CA ARG A 220 28.72 -20.86 3.43
C ARG A 220 30.15 -21.00 3.99
N LEU A 221 30.59 -20.07 4.82
CA LEU A 221 31.92 -20.07 5.43
C LEU A 221 31.98 -20.75 6.81
N TYR A 222 30.84 -21.10 7.37
CA TYR A 222 30.63 -21.83 8.63
C TYR A 222 29.78 -23.09 8.40
#